data_6b9046d5dba2825769e27325fc46a70b
#
_entry.id   6b9046d5dba2825769e27325fc46a70b
#
_cell.length_a   1.000
_cell.length_b   1.000
_cell.length_c   1.000
_cell.angle_alpha   90.00
_cell.angle_beta   90.00
_cell.angle_gamma   90.00
#
_symmetry.space_group_name_H-M   'P 1'
#
loop_
_entity.id
_entity.type
_entity.pdbx_description
1 polymer ?
#
loop_
_entity_poly.entity_id
_entity_poly.type
_entity_poly.pdbx_seq_one_letter_code
_entity_poly.pdbx_strand_id
1 'polypeptide(L)'
;MNDRTFIDSNVLLYAAEEKAGTKAARSGKWLRYLLRTGLGIANLQVLNEVTNVLIKRGGMRPEAVFSIADGYALFGSTAINFETVAAARILHFENGYSWWDCLLLASAIELQCRFFLSEDMQDGHRIRGLTIISPFRHSPPQIPLH
;
A
#
# COMPACT_ATOMS: atom_id res chain seq x y z
N MET A 1 -4.93 16.85 11.49
CA MET A 1 -3.78 15.95 11.53
C MET A 1 -3.77 15.09 10.30
N ASN A 2 -2.62 14.99 9.63
CA ASN A 2 -2.52 14.18 8.41
C ASN A 2 -2.14 12.75 8.77
N ASP A 3 -3.09 11.82 8.68
CA ASP A 3 -2.84 10.40 8.86
C ASP A 3 -2.94 9.62 7.53
N ARG A 4 -2.66 10.29 6.40
CA ARG A 4 -2.66 9.65 5.09
C ARG A 4 -1.71 8.46 5.09
N THR A 5 -2.20 7.34 4.62
CA THR A 5 -1.52 6.05 4.68
C THR A 5 -1.37 5.47 3.28
N PHE A 6 -0.14 5.29 2.84
CA PHE A 6 0.16 4.60 1.59
C PHE A 6 0.04 3.09 1.80
N ILE A 7 -0.62 2.41 0.88
CA ILE A 7 -0.94 0.97 1.00
C ILE A 7 -0.05 0.20 0.06
N ASP A 8 0.83 -0.66 0.61
CA ASP A 8 1.68 -1.53 -0.20
C ASP A 8 0.85 -2.66 -0.82
N SER A 9 1.34 -3.20 -1.94
CA SER A 9 0.65 -4.24 -2.70
C SER A 9 0.34 -5.50 -1.88
N ASN A 10 1.23 -5.89 -0.94
CA ASN A 10 0.99 -7.07 -0.12
C ASN A 10 -0.31 -6.98 0.69
N VAL A 11 -0.64 -5.81 1.21
CA VAL A 11 -1.87 -5.59 1.99
C VAL A 11 -3.10 -5.77 1.11
N LEU A 12 -3.07 -5.20 -0.09
CA LEU A 12 -4.16 -5.34 -1.07
C LEU A 12 -4.32 -6.79 -1.52
N LEU A 13 -3.21 -7.49 -1.72
CA LEU A 13 -3.22 -8.90 -2.11
C LEU A 13 -3.82 -9.79 -1.03
N TYR A 14 -3.42 -9.61 0.24
CA TYR A 14 -4.02 -10.38 1.33
C TYR A 14 -5.52 -10.14 1.43
N ALA A 15 -5.95 -8.90 1.31
CA ALA A 15 -7.38 -8.57 1.39
C ALA A 15 -8.20 -9.19 0.25
N ALA A 16 -7.59 -9.41 -0.92
CA ALA A 16 -8.24 -10.02 -2.07
C ALA A 16 -8.31 -11.55 -1.99
N GLU A 17 -7.57 -12.17 -1.08
CA GLU A 17 -7.44 -13.63 -0.99
C GLU A 17 -8.01 -14.17 0.33
N GLU A 18 -9.23 -14.72 0.27
CA GLU A 18 -9.86 -15.35 1.44
C GLU A 18 -8.99 -16.44 2.08
N LYS A 19 -8.18 -17.13 1.26
CA LYS A 19 -7.28 -18.20 1.73
C LYS A 19 -6.18 -17.67 2.67
N ALA A 20 -5.92 -16.37 2.69
CA ALA A 20 -4.92 -15.79 3.57
C ALA A 20 -5.35 -15.77 5.05
N GLY A 21 -6.59 -16.13 5.36
CA GLY A 21 -7.07 -16.31 6.74
C GLY A 21 -6.99 -15.04 7.58
N THR A 22 -6.25 -15.09 8.69
CA THR A 22 -6.10 -13.94 9.60
C THR A 22 -5.51 -12.72 8.90
N LYS A 23 -4.55 -12.90 8.00
CA LYS A 23 -3.96 -11.79 7.24
C LYS A 23 -4.98 -11.13 6.33
N ALA A 24 -5.86 -11.91 5.68
CA ALA A 24 -6.94 -11.36 4.87
C ALA A 24 -7.90 -10.54 5.73
N ALA A 25 -8.29 -11.06 6.89
CA ALA A 25 -9.20 -10.37 7.81
C ALA A 25 -8.63 -9.04 8.30
N ARG A 26 -7.37 -9.03 8.73
CA ARG A 26 -6.71 -7.83 9.23
C ARG A 26 -6.47 -6.81 8.12
N SER A 27 -6.03 -7.25 6.96
CA SER A 27 -5.86 -6.37 5.79
C SER A 27 -7.19 -5.76 5.36
N GLY A 28 -8.25 -6.55 5.32
CA GLY A 28 -9.60 -6.06 5.00
C GLY A 28 -10.09 -5.02 6.01
N LYS A 29 -9.80 -5.21 7.29
CA LYS A 29 -10.16 -4.24 8.34
C LYS A 29 -9.46 -2.89 8.12
N TRP A 30 -8.17 -2.92 7.78
CA TRP A 30 -7.40 -1.72 7.44
C TRP A 30 -7.98 -1.01 6.21
N LEU A 31 -8.28 -1.76 5.15
CA LEU A 31 -8.80 -1.17 3.92
C LEU A 31 -10.18 -0.53 4.12
N ARG A 32 -11.05 -1.17 4.89
CA ARG A 32 -12.35 -0.57 5.21
C ARG A 32 -12.21 0.73 6.00
N TYR A 33 -11.30 0.77 6.97
CA TYR A 33 -10.99 1.99 7.70
C TYR A 33 -10.47 3.09 6.77
N LEU A 34 -9.48 2.77 5.94
CA LEU A 34 -8.84 3.74 5.04
C LEU A 34 -9.81 4.24 3.96
N LEU A 35 -10.69 3.38 3.46
CA LEU A 35 -11.71 3.77 2.50
C LEU A 35 -12.75 4.70 3.15
N ARG A 36 -13.21 4.34 4.33
CA ARG A 36 -14.22 5.11 5.06
C ARG A 36 -13.74 6.51 5.45
N THR A 37 -12.47 6.63 5.81
CA THR A 37 -11.88 7.91 6.23
C THR A 37 -11.31 8.74 5.08
N GLY A 38 -11.15 8.14 3.90
CA GLY A 38 -10.48 8.79 2.78
C GLY A 38 -8.97 8.95 2.96
N LEU A 39 -8.37 8.25 3.93
CA LEU A 39 -6.95 8.38 4.26
C LEU A 39 -6.04 7.42 3.48
N GLY A 40 -6.61 6.42 2.82
CA GLY A 40 -5.82 5.43 2.07
C GLY A 40 -5.36 5.97 0.73
N ILE A 41 -4.10 5.74 0.41
CA ILE A 41 -3.46 6.17 -0.84
C ILE A 41 -2.77 4.98 -1.49
N ALA A 42 -2.98 4.81 -2.77
CA ALA A 42 -2.23 3.89 -3.63
C ALA A 42 -1.77 4.64 -4.87
N ASN A 43 -0.92 4.03 -5.68
CA ASN A 43 -0.50 4.58 -6.96
C ASN A 43 -0.62 3.52 -8.06
N LEU A 44 -0.34 3.91 -9.29
CA LEU A 44 -0.46 3.02 -10.44
C LEU A 44 0.48 1.81 -10.36
N GLN A 45 1.68 1.98 -9.81
CA GLN A 45 2.63 0.88 -9.64
C GLN A 45 2.06 -0.22 -8.73
N VAL A 46 1.47 0.17 -7.60
CA VAL A 46 0.84 -0.78 -6.66
C VAL A 46 -0.28 -1.55 -7.36
N LEU A 47 -1.13 -0.84 -8.13
CA LEU A 47 -2.23 -1.48 -8.86
C LEU A 47 -1.72 -2.50 -9.88
N ASN A 48 -0.65 -2.18 -10.59
CA ASN A 48 -0.04 -3.07 -11.57
C ASN A 48 0.64 -4.27 -10.90
N GLU A 49 1.27 -4.09 -9.76
CA GLU A 49 1.83 -5.20 -8.99
C GLU A 49 0.74 -6.17 -8.53
N VAL A 50 -0.36 -5.67 -8.01
CA VAL A 50 -1.52 -6.48 -7.61
C VAL A 50 -2.06 -7.26 -8.82
N THR A 51 -2.26 -6.58 -9.93
CA THR A 51 -2.74 -7.19 -11.17
C THR A 51 -1.83 -8.33 -11.63
N ASN A 52 -0.54 -8.06 -11.71
CA ASN A 52 0.45 -9.04 -12.16
C ASN A 52 0.48 -10.29 -11.27
N VAL A 53 0.50 -10.10 -9.95
CA VAL A 53 0.56 -11.21 -9.00
C VAL A 53 -0.71 -12.06 -9.09
N LEU A 54 -1.89 -11.44 -9.14
CA LEU A 54 -3.15 -12.18 -9.22
C LEU A 54 -3.27 -12.98 -10.53
N ILE A 55 -2.81 -12.40 -11.65
CA ILE A 55 -2.77 -13.12 -12.93
C ILE A 55 -1.83 -14.34 -12.83
N LYS A 56 -0.63 -14.16 -12.29
CA LYS A 56 0.37 -15.22 -12.17
C LYS A 56 -0.06 -16.36 -11.26
N ARG A 57 -0.76 -16.06 -10.17
CA ARG A 57 -1.25 -17.08 -9.25
C ARG A 57 -2.31 -17.98 -9.89
N GLY A 58 -3.03 -17.46 -10.88
CA GLY A 58 -4.14 -18.17 -11.52
C GLY A 58 -5.36 -18.32 -10.62
N GLY A 59 -6.35 -19.07 -11.08
CA GLY A 59 -7.57 -19.30 -10.31
C GLY A 59 -8.64 -18.22 -10.46
N MET A 60 -8.31 -17.10 -11.08
CA MET A 60 -9.28 -16.05 -11.43
C MET A 60 -9.23 -15.76 -12.91
N ARG A 61 -10.38 -15.42 -13.49
CA ARG A 61 -10.43 -14.90 -14.85
C ARG A 61 -9.79 -13.52 -14.89
N PRO A 62 -9.12 -13.13 -16.01
CA PRO A 62 -8.51 -11.80 -16.11
C PRO A 62 -9.49 -10.67 -15.80
N GLU A 63 -10.75 -10.77 -16.24
CA GLU A 63 -11.76 -9.75 -15.97
C GLU A 63 -12.01 -9.57 -14.47
N ALA A 64 -11.99 -10.65 -13.69
CA ALA A 64 -12.14 -10.59 -12.25
C ALA A 64 -10.93 -9.88 -11.60
N VAL A 65 -9.73 -10.18 -12.09
CA VAL A 65 -8.50 -9.50 -11.60
C VAL A 65 -8.57 -8.00 -11.90
N PHE A 66 -8.96 -7.63 -13.12
CA PHE A 66 -9.06 -6.20 -13.50
C PHE A 66 -10.12 -5.48 -12.67
N SER A 67 -11.22 -6.14 -12.37
CA SER A 67 -12.27 -5.57 -11.51
C SER A 67 -11.76 -5.31 -10.09
N ILE A 68 -10.95 -6.21 -9.53
CA ILE A 68 -10.31 -6.01 -8.23
C ILE A 68 -9.38 -4.80 -8.27
N ALA A 69 -8.53 -4.70 -9.28
CA ALA A 69 -7.60 -3.57 -9.45
C ALA A 69 -8.36 -2.25 -9.60
N ASP A 70 -9.46 -2.24 -10.38
CA ASP A 70 -10.30 -1.05 -10.54
C ASP A 70 -10.92 -0.61 -9.21
N GLY A 71 -11.32 -1.54 -8.37
CA GLY A 71 -11.79 -1.24 -7.02
C GLY A 71 -10.71 -0.58 -6.18
N TYR A 72 -9.50 -1.10 -6.21
CA TYR A 72 -8.37 -0.52 -5.48
C TYR A 72 -7.91 0.83 -6.03
N ALA A 73 -8.22 1.13 -7.30
CA ALA A 73 -7.93 2.44 -7.89
C ALA A 73 -8.68 3.59 -7.18
N LEU A 74 -9.69 3.28 -6.36
CA LEU A 74 -10.34 4.28 -5.49
C LEU A 74 -9.36 4.91 -4.49
N PHE A 75 -8.29 4.21 -4.15
CA PHE A 75 -7.22 4.75 -3.29
C PHE A 75 -6.25 5.66 -4.06
N GLY A 76 -6.25 5.64 -5.36
CA GLY A 76 -5.41 6.46 -6.22
C GLY A 76 -4.72 5.67 -7.31
N SER A 77 -4.39 6.36 -8.40
CA SER A 77 -3.75 5.76 -9.59
C SER A 77 -2.70 6.68 -10.19
N THR A 78 -2.06 7.51 -9.36
CA THR A 78 -1.03 8.45 -9.80
C THR A 78 0.18 7.69 -10.36
N ALA A 79 0.64 8.08 -11.54
CA ALA A 79 1.84 7.52 -12.15
C ALA A 79 3.09 8.08 -11.46
N ILE A 80 4.17 7.30 -11.44
CA ILE A 80 5.47 7.80 -11.04
C ILE A 80 6.14 8.54 -12.20
N ASN A 81 6.87 9.59 -11.88
CA ASN A 81 7.63 10.36 -12.86
C ASN A 81 9.13 10.26 -12.61
N PHE A 82 9.94 10.95 -13.41
CA PHE A 82 11.38 10.89 -13.26
C PHE A 82 11.86 11.49 -11.92
N GLU A 83 11.18 12.47 -11.39
CA GLU A 83 11.49 13.05 -10.07
C GLU A 83 11.31 12.02 -8.96
N THR A 84 10.27 11.18 -9.05
CA THR A 84 10.05 10.07 -8.13
C THR A 84 11.23 9.08 -8.19
N VAL A 85 11.69 8.77 -9.38
CA VAL A 85 12.86 7.89 -9.59
C VAL A 85 14.11 8.49 -8.96
N ALA A 86 14.35 9.79 -9.15
CA ALA A 86 15.51 10.46 -8.55
C ALA A 86 15.47 10.41 -7.02
N ALA A 87 14.30 10.64 -6.42
CA ALA A 87 14.12 10.53 -4.97
C ALA A 87 14.34 9.09 -4.48
N ALA A 88 13.84 8.10 -5.23
CA ALA A 88 14.04 6.69 -4.89
C ALA A 88 15.51 6.28 -4.88
N ARG A 89 16.33 6.83 -5.77
CA ARG A 89 17.77 6.58 -5.79
C ARG A 89 18.44 7.00 -4.48
N ILE A 90 18.06 8.14 -3.96
CA ILE A 90 18.58 8.64 -2.66
C ILE A 90 18.14 7.72 -1.53
N LEU A 91 16.88 7.34 -1.49
CA LEU A 91 16.35 6.44 -0.46
C LEU A 91 17.03 5.07 -0.51
N HIS A 92 17.34 4.57 -1.70
CA HIS A 92 18.04 3.30 -1.85
C HIS A 92 19.43 3.34 -1.22
N PHE A 93 20.19 4.42 -1.43
CA PHE A 93 21.50 4.61 -0.80
C PHE A 93 21.39 4.68 0.74
N GLU A 94 20.38 5.38 1.24
CA GLU A 94 20.27 5.66 2.67
C GLU A 94 19.72 4.49 3.48
N ASN A 95 18.82 3.67 2.91
CA ASN A 95 18.00 2.74 3.70
C ASN A 95 18.18 1.26 3.37
N GLY A 96 18.76 0.92 2.23
CA GLY A 96 19.03 -0.47 1.86
C GLY A 96 17.79 -1.30 1.47
N TYR A 97 16.63 -0.70 1.31
CA TYR A 97 15.45 -1.39 0.79
C TYR A 97 15.62 -1.71 -0.70
N SER A 98 14.84 -2.65 -1.22
CA SER A 98 14.86 -2.98 -2.64
C SER A 98 14.52 -1.75 -3.49
N TRP A 99 14.95 -1.77 -4.76
CA TRP A 99 14.65 -0.67 -5.69
C TRP A 99 13.15 -0.40 -5.80
N TRP A 100 12.36 -1.47 -5.94
CA TRP A 100 10.90 -1.34 -6.09
C TRP A 100 10.25 -0.76 -4.83
N ASP A 101 10.72 -1.17 -3.65
CA ASP A 101 10.26 -0.60 -2.39
C ASP A 101 10.61 0.89 -2.28
N CYS A 102 11.81 1.27 -2.72
CA CYS A 102 12.23 2.67 -2.70
C CYS A 102 11.38 3.54 -3.62
N LEU A 103 10.93 3.03 -4.77
CA LEU A 103 9.99 3.74 -5.63
C LEU A 103 8.65 4.00 -4.93
N LEU A 104 8.15 3.02 -4.20
CA LEU A 104 6.90 3.17 -3.45
C LEU A 104 7.06 4.13 -2.26
N LEU A 105 8.19 4.04 -1.54
CA LEU A 105 8.48 4.98 -0.46
C LEU A 105 8.58 6.42 -0.96
N ALA A 106 9.26 6.63 -2.08
CA ALA A 106 9.36 7.94 -2.71
C ALA A 106 7.97 8.46 -3.11
N SER A 107 7.13 7.60 -3.69
CA SER A 107 5.75 7.96 -4.05
C SER A 107 4.93 8.36 -2.82
N ALA A 108 5.06 7.62 -1.73
CA ALA A 108 4.34 7.91 -0.49
C ALA A 108 4.74 9.27 0.08
N ILE A 109 6.03 9.59 0.05
CA ILE A 109 6.55 10.89 0.51
C ILE A 109 6.00 12.02 -0.37
N GLU A 110 6.06 11.87 -1.69
CA GLU A 110 5.55 12.87 -2.64
C GLU A 110 4.05 13.11 -2.46
N LEU A 111 3.29 12.06 -2.17
CA LEU A 111 1.86 12.13 -1.95
C LEU A 111 1.51 12.57 -0.52
N GLN A 112 2.52 12.97 0.24
CA GLN A 112 2.38 13.52 1.59
C GLN A 112 1.73 12.55 2.57
N CYS A 113 2.07 11.27 2.46
CA CYS A 113 1.61 10.27 3.40
C CYS A 113 2.44 10.32 4.68
N ARG A 114 1.79 10.09 5.81
CA ARG A 114 2.45 9.97 7.11
C ARG A 114 2.86 8.54 7.40
N PHE A 115 2.08 7.58 6.92
CA PHE A 115 2.31 6.16 7.16
C PHE A 115 2.46 5.39 5.85
N PHE A 116 3.24 4.33 5.90
CA PHE A 116 3.41 3.35 4.84
C PHE A 116 3.02 1.98 5.40
N LEU A 117 1.88 1.46 4.96
CA LEU A 117 1.32 0.20 5.47
C LEU A 117 1.87 -0.97 4.68
N SER A 118 2.74 -1.77 5.30
CA SER A 118 3.42 -2.89 4.64
C SER A 118 3.85 -3.96 5.64
N GLU A 119 3.77 -5.23 5.24
CA GLU A 119 4.33 -6.34 5.99
C GLU A 119 5.84 -6.51 5.76
N ASP A 120 6.32 -6.16 4.57
CA ASP A 120 7.63 -6.58 4.07
C ASP A 120 8.78 -5.69 4.52
N MET A 121 8.49 -4.55 5.13
CA MET A 121 9.50 -3.60 5.59
C MET A 121 9.51 -3.54 7.11
N GLN A 122 10.56 -2.90 7.66
CA GLN A 122 10.74 -2.81 9.11
C GLN A 122 9.66 -1.94 9.76
N ASP A 123 8.84 -2.54 10.59
CA ASP A 123 7.81 -1.85 11.36
C ASP A 123 8.44 -0.78 12.28
N GLY A 124 7.87 0.40 12.27
CA GLY A 124 8.33 1.53 13.07
C GLY A 124 9.46 2.34 12.47
N HIS A 125 10.02 1.91 11.34
CA HIS A 125 11.11 2.66 10.68
C HIS A 125 10.58 3.99 10.15
N ARG A 126 11.30 5.06 10.46
CA ARG A 126 10.93 6.42 10.05
C ARG A 126 11.88 6.91 8.97
N ILE A 127 11.28 7.37 7.85
CA ILE A 127 12.02 7.86 6.68
C ILE A 127 11.40 9.19 6.27
N ARG A 128 12.09 10.30 6.51
CA ARG A 128 11.67 11.64 6.06
C ARG A 128 10.21 11.98 6.40
N GLY A 129 9.80 11.71 7.63
CA GLY A 129 8.44 11.97 8.09
C GLY A 129 7.43 10.86 7.78
N LEU A 130 7.82 9.86 7.00
CA LEU A 130 7.02 8.67 6.72
C LEU A 130 7.37 7.58 7.74
N THR A 131 6.36 6.99 8.36
CA THR A 131 6.56 5.87 9.30
C THR A 131 5.99 4.59 8.69
N ILE A 132 6.81 3.55 8.62
CA ILE A 132 6.37 2.22 8.16
C ILE A 132 5.63 1.54 9.30
N ILE A 133 4.45 1.01 9.01
CA ILE A 133 3.64 0.26 9.98
C ILE A 133 3.16 -1.05 9.36
N SER A 134 3.22 -2.13 10.16
CA SER A 134 2.69 -3.43 9.74
C SER A 134 1.20 -3.53 10.07
N PRO A 135 0.36 -3.97 9.12
CA PRO A 135 -1.06 -4.18 9.39
C PRO A 135 -1.32 -5.31 10.39
N PHE A 136 -0.31 -6.14 10.65
CA PHE A 136 -0.41 -7.29 11.55
C PHE A 136 0.09 -7.01 12.96
N ARG A 137 0.78 -5.87 13.17
CA ARG A 137 1.24 -5.40 14.47
C ARG A 137 0.40 -4.26 15.02
N HIS A 138 -0.32 -3.57 14.14
CA HIS A 138 -1.15 -2.42 14.49
C HIS A 138 -2.57 -2.62 13.98
N SER A 139 -3.54 -2.18 14.75
CA SER A 139 -4.93 -2.12 14.32
C SER A 139 -5.29 -0.71 13.88
N PRO A 140 -6.27 -0.53 12.96
CA PRO A 140 -6.72 0.81 12.61
C PRO A 140 -7.29 1.53 13.84
N PRO A 141 -7.08 2.86 13.94
CA PRO A 141 -7.69 3.62 15.02
C PRO A 141 -9.19 3.51 14.99
N GLN A 142 -9.82 3.47 16.16
CA GLN A 142 -11.27 3.55 16.26
C GLN A 142 -11.71 4.99 16.02
N ILE A 143 -12.69 5.16 15.15
CA ILE A 143 -13.26 6.47 14.87
C ILE A 143 -14.47 6.63 15.77
N PRO A 144 -14.52 7.70 16.60
CA PRO A 144 -15.73 7.97 17.37
C PRO A 144 -16.92 8.16 16.44
N LEU A 145 -18.04 7.49 16.76
CA LEU A 145 -19.30 7.72 16.06
C LEU A 145 -19.95 8.96 16.66
N HIS A 146 -20.15 9.94 15.82
CA HIS A 146 -20.87 11.16 16.20
C HIS A 146 -22.27 11.20 15.64
#